data_e6026119b1d16616fe97c2c31387267b
#
_entry.id   e6026119b1d16616fe97c2c31387267b
#
_cell.length_a   1.000
_cell.length_b   1.000
_cell.length_c   1.000
_cell.angle_alpha   90.00
_cell.angle_beta   90.00
_cell.angle_gamma   90.00
#
_symmetry.space_group_name_H-M   'P 1'
#
loop_
_entity.id
_entity.type
_entity.pdbx_description
1 polymer ?
#
loop_
_entity_poly.entity_id
_entity_poly.type
_entity_poly.pdbx_seq_one_letter_code
_entity_poly.pdbx_strand_id
1 'polypeptide(L)'
;VAHYVRHPKLRDVLSYMNPMFGGVGDKTPTYIHALINVLCISGPGRFAGDSQQMAEALRKIIEDAGGKVVAGDRVNAMQIDDRRVSFVKTEEGRSYVADHYISAIHPAEMLKLTDSRAFPKAYRRRIAEAPNSYSSFCAYFVFKPGRFPYINHTCYFQKDYGYIWNYR
;
A
#
# COMPACT_ATOMS: atom_id res chain seq x y z
N VAL A 1 -11.51 15.95 15.25
CA VAL A 1 -12.81 16.28 14.61
C VAL A 1 -13.91 16.41 15.66
N ALA A 2 -14.08 15.43 16.57
CA ALA A 2 -15.16 15.43 17.57
C ALA A 2 -15.17 16.68 18.49
N HIS A 3 -14.02 17.28 18.75
CA HIS A 3 -13.92 18.50 19.56
C HIS A 3 -14.57 19.71 18.88
N TYR A 4 -14.49 19.80 17.55
CA TYR A 4 -14.98 20.96 16.79
C TYR A 4 -16.34 20.72 16.13
N VAL A 5 -16.67 19.48 15.83
CA VAL A 5 -17.89 19.10 15.10
C VAL A 5 -18.80 18.26 16.01
N ARG A 6 -19.93 18.83 16.41
CA ARG A 6 -20.89 18.18 17.32
C ARG A 6 -21.77 17.15 16.61
N HIS A 7 -22.13 17.39 15.35
CA HIS A 7 -23.05 16.52 14.62
C HIS A 7 -22.36 15.20 14.20
N PRO A 8 -22.82 14.03 14.64
CA PRO A 8 -22.11 12.75 14.45
C PRO A 8 -21.93 12.40 12.96
N LYS A 9 -22.99 12.48 12.14
CA LYS A 9 -22.89 12.19 10.71
C LYS A 9 -21.89 13.11 9.98
N LEU A 10 -21.76 14.36 10.39
CA LEU A 10 -20.78 15.27 9.81
C LEU A 10 -19.35 14.89 10.20
N ARG A 11 -19.13 14.40 11.41
CA ARG A 11 -17.83 13.82 11.80
C ARG A 11 -17.44 12.67 10.88
N ASP A 12 -18.37 11.76 10.62
CA ASP A 12 -18.14 10.60 9.77
C ASP A 12 -17.83 11.03 8.33
N VAL A 13 -18.61 11.96 7.78
CA VAL A 13 -18.36 12.53 6.45
C VAL A 13 -16.97 13.17 6.35
N LEU A 14 -16.55 13.95 7.35
CA LEU A 14 -15.23 14.59 7.35
C LEU A 14 -14.08 13.61 7.57
N SER A 15 -14.34 12.46 8.16
CA SER A 15 -13.32 11.48 8.52
C SER A 15 -13.28 10.25 7.61
N TYR A 16 -14.19 10.13 6.65
CA TYR A 16 -14.37 8.92 5.85
C TYR A 16 -13.13 8.49 5.06
N MET A 17 -12.27 9.44 4.68
CA MET A 17 -11.02 9.15 3.97
C MET A 17 -9.93 8.54 4.86
N ASN A 18 -9.98 8.75 6.16
CA ASN A 18 -8.90 8.33 7.06
C ASN A 18 -8.61 6.82 7.01
N PRO A 19 -9.60 5.91 6.97
CA PRO A 19 -9.34 4.48 6.87
C PRO A 19 -8.59 4.07 5.61
N MET A 20 -8.79 4.77 4.48
CA MET A 20 -8.08 4.47 3.23
C MET A 20 -6.58 4.74 3.33
N PHE A 21 -6.16 5.55 4.30
CA PHE A 21 -4.76 5.84 4.62
C PHE A 21 -4.31 5.17 5.94
N GLY A 22 -5.01 4.12 6.36
CA GLY A 22 -4.70 3.38 7.58
C GLY A 22 -5.09 4.10 8.87
N GLY A 23 -5.92 5.14 8.79
CA GLY A 23 -6.40 5.87 9.97
C GLY A 23 -7.34 5.02 10.83
N VAL A 24 -7.12 5.02 12.13
CA VAL A 24 -7.93 4.31 13.13
C VAL A 24 -8.50 5.35 14.09
N GLY A 25 -9.80 5.27 14.37
CA GLY A 25 -10.46 6.10 15.36
C GLY A 25 -9.72 6.02 16.70
N ASP A 26 -9.68 7.11 17.43
CA ASP A 26 -9.04 7.28 18.75
C ASP A 26 -7.51 7.09 18.80
N LYS A 27 -6.89 6.58 17.72
CA LYS A 27 -5.44 6.34 17.66
C LYS A 27 -4.72 7.26 16.66
N THR A 28 -5.40 7.65 15.59
CA THR A 28 -4.78 8.47 14.55
C THR A 28 -4.67 9.93 14.99
N PRO A 29 -3.47 10.51 15.00
CA PRO A 29 -3.28 11.93 15.36
C PRO A 29 -4.04 12.87 14.43
N THR A 30 -4.53 13.98 14.97
CA THR A 30 -5.32 14.97 14.22
C THR A 30 -4.58 15.53 13.02
N TYR A 31 -3.26 15.69 13.10
CA TYR A 31 -2.48 16.21 11.96
C TYR A 31 -2.50 15.27 10.74
N ILE A 32 -2.56 13.96 10.96
CA ILE A 32 -2.72 12.97 9.86
C ILE A 32 -4.07 13.18 9.18
N HIS A 33 -5.15 13.35 9.96
CA HIS A 33 -6.46 13.68 9.42
C HIS A 33 -6.43 14.97 8.59
N ALA A 34 -5.79 16.02 9.09
CA ALA A 34 -5.65 17.28 8.36
C ALA A 34 -4.87 17.11 7.06
N LEU A 35 -3.76 16.37 7.07
CA LEU A 35 -2.95 16.07 5.90
C LEU A 35 -3.74 15.33 4.82
N ILE A 36 -4.50 14.29 5.20
CA ILE A 36 -5.35 13.52 4.28
C ILE A 36 -6.38 14.43 3.61
N ASN A 37 -7.05 15.30 4.39
CA ASN A 37 -8.04 16.22 3.84
C ASN A 37 -7.40 17.26 2.91
N VAL A 38 -6.25 17.81 3.24
CA VAL A 38 -5.50 18.73 2.37
C VAL A 38 -5.16 18.05 1.04
N LEU A 39 -4.65 16.83 1.04
CA LEU A 39 -4.36 16.09 -0.18
C LEU A 39 -5.60 15.90 -1.07
N CYS A 40 -6.76 15.63 -0.46
CA CYS A 40 -8.02 15.48 -1.19
C CYS A 40 -8.56 16.81 -1.75
N ILE A 41 -8.42 17.91 -1.00
CA ILE A 41 -8.93 19.24 -1.36
C ILE A 41 -8.03 19.92 -2.40
N SER A 42 -6.71 19.70 -2.33
CA SER A 42 -5.72 20.34 -3.21
C SER A 42 -5.79 19.88 -4.68
N GLY A 43 -6.70 18.98 -5.00
CA GLY A 43 -6.93 18.49 -6.35
C GLY A 43 -6.00 17.34 -6.74
N PRO A 44 -6.36 16.09 -6.41
CA PRO A 44 -5.61 14.93 -6.89
C PRO A 44 -5.66 14.86 -8.41
N GLY A 45 -4.48 14.62 -9.01
CA GLY A 45 -4.36 14.38 -10.43
C GLY A 45 -4.37 12.88 -10.75
N ARG A 46 -4.64 12.56 -12.01
CA ARG A 46 -4.46 11.22 -12.56
C ARG A 46 -3.79 11.31 -13.92
N PHE A 47 -3.17 10.23 -14.35
CA PHE A 47 -2.62 10.16 -15.69
C PHE A 47 -3.73 10.16 -16.74
N ALA A 48 -3.51 10.87 -17.86
CA ALA A 48 -4.31 10.68 -19.05
C ALA A 48 -3.96 9.31 -19.64
N GLY A 49 -4.90 8.39 -19.63
CA GLY A 49 -4.67 6.98 -19.90
C GLY A 49 -4.72 6.15 -18.62
N ASP A 50 -3.75 5.28 -18.41
CA ASP A 50 -3.70 4.39 -17.26
C ASP A 50 -2.34 4.43 -16.53
N SER A 51 -2.28 3.77 -15.38
CA SER A 51 -1.05 3.67 -14.58
C SER A 51 0.02 2.78 -15.21
N GLN A 52 -0.31 1.97 -16.22
CA GLN A 52 0.64 1.15 -16.96
C GLN A 52 1.66 2.01 -17.70
N GLN A 53 1.24 3.15 -18.26
CA GLN A 53 2.14 4.09 -18.94
C GLN A 53 3.26 4.57 -18.00
N MET A 54 2.95 4.82 -16.73
CA MET A 54 3.97 5.20 -15.76
C MET A 54 4.93 4.03 -15.49
N ALA A 55 4.41 2.82 -15.33
CA ALA A 55 5.23 1.64 -15.13
C ALA A 55 6.16 1.36 -16.32
N GLU A 56 5.67 1.53 -17.54
CA GLU A 56 6.45 1.39 -18.77
C GLU A 56 7.52 2.47 -18.91
N ALA A 57 7.20 3.72 -18.57
CA ALA A 57 8.17 4.81 -18.57
C ALA A 57 9.30 4.55 -17.56
N LEU A 58 8.98 4.10 -16.36
CA LEU A 58 9.97 3.74 -15.35
C LEU A 58 10.82 2.54 -15.77
N ARG A 59 10.19 1.51 -16.37
CA ARG A 59 10.91 0.36 -16.93
C ARG A 59 11.92 0.80 -17.97
N LYS A 60 11.49 1.66 -18.91
CA LYS A 60 12.37 2.19 -19.95
C LYS A 60 13.57 2.95 -19.36
N ILE A 61 13.35 3.79 -18.36
CA ILE A 61 14.44 4.53 -17.69
C ILE A 61 15.45 3.55 -17.06
N ILE A 62 14.98 2.48 -16.43
CA ILE A 62 15.84 1.46 -15.83
C ILE A 62 16.65 0.74 -16.90
N GLU A 63 16.01 0.34 -17.99
CA GLU A 63 16.66 -0.39 -19.10
C GLU A 63 17.66 0.51 -19.87
N ASP A 64 17.31 1.77 -20.12
CA ASP A 64 18.20 2.77 -20.74
C ASP A 64 19.46 3.04 -19.88
N ALA A 65 19.33 2.90 -18.56
CA ALA A 65 20.45 2.99 -17.62
C ALA A 65 21.27 1.67 -17.49
N GLY A 66 20.97 0.64 -18.30
CA GLY A 66 21.64 -0.65 -18.27
C GLY A 66 21.07 -1.62 -17.21
N GLY A 67 19.99 -1.27 -16.53
CA GLY A 67 19.29 -2.12 -15.60
C GLY A 67 18.42 -3.18 -16.30
N LYS A 68 17.83 -4.07 -15.50
CA LYS A 68 16.93 -5.11 -15.99
C LYS A 68 15.69 -5.20 -15.14
N VAL A 69 14.53 -5.28 -15.76
CA VAL A 69 13.25 -5.54 -15.10
C VAL A 69 12.82 -6.96 -15.44
N VAL A 70 12.61 -7.79 -14.41
CA VAL A 70 12.17 -9.19 -14.56
C VAL A 70 10.79 -9.29 -13.91
N ALA A 71 9.79 -9.64 -14.72
CA ALA A 71 8.43 -9.88 -14.26
C ALA A 71 8.10 -11.38 -14.27
N GLY A 72 7.11 -11.78 -13.49
CA GLY A 72 6.65 -13.18 -13.44
C GLY A 72 7.63 -14.14 -12.77
N ASP A 73 8.62 -13.65 -12.04
CA ASP A 73 9.64 -14.46 -11.37
C ASP A 73 9.62 -14.19 -9.87
N ARG A 74 8.86 -15.00 -9.16
CA ARG A 74 8.64 -14.81 -7.74
C ARG A 74 9.85 -15.23 -6.91
N VAL A 75 10.35 -14.32 -6.08
CA VAL A 75 11.38 -14.66 -5.07
C VAL A 75 10.75 -15.54 -3.99
N ASN A 76 11.33 -16.70 -3.74
CA ASN A 76 10.88 -17.68 -2.75
C ASN A 76 11.90 -17.93 -1.62
N ALA A 77 13.14 -17.49 -1.77
CA ALA A 77 14.15 -17.59 -0.71
C ALA A 77 15.13 -16.42 -0.75
N MET A 78 15.64 -16.08 0.43
CA MET A 78 16.70 -15.09 0.62
C MET A 78 17.75 -15.69 1.55
N GLN A 79 18.96 -15.86 1.03
CA GLN A 79 20.10 -16.35 1.82
C GLN A 79 20.76 -15.19 2.52
N ILE A 80 20.97 -15.33 3.82
CA ILE A 80 21.66 -14.35 4.65
C ILE A 80 22.84 -15.03 5.34
N ASP A 81 24.03 -14.53 5.08
CA ASP A 81 25.29 -14.96 5.69
C ASP A 81 25.97 -13.73 6.30
N ASP A 82 26.47 -13.84 7.51
CA ASP A 82 27.14 -12.76 8.25
C ASP A 82 26.39 -11.41 8.23
N ARG A 83 25.05 -11.46 8.40
CA ARG A 83 24.16 -10.29 8.39
C ARG A 83 24.08 -9.57 7.05
N ARG A 84 24.47 -10.21 5.96
CA ARG A 84 24.34 -9.70 4.60
C ARG A 84 23.52 -10.66 3.76
N VAL A 85 22.72 -10.13 2.86
CA VAL A 85 22.04 -10.95 1.87
C VAL A 85 23.09 -11.38 0.84
N SER A 86 23.32 -12.68 0.72
CA SER A 86 24.26 -13.26 -0.24
C SER A 86 23.63 -13.42 -1.61
N PHE A 87 22.37 -13.87 -1.65
CA PHE A 87 21.58 -13.96 -2.88
C PHE A 87 20.09 -14.09 -2.57
N VAL A 88 19.27 -13.83 -3.57
CA VAL A 88 17.85 -14.21 -3.57
C VAL A 88 17.61 -15.28 -4.62
N LYS A 89 16.70 -16.23 -4.35
CA LYS A 89 16.33 -17.32 -5.24
C LYS A 89 14.86 -17.23 -5.61
N THR A 90 14.54 -17.59 -6.84
CA THR A 90 13.18 -17.56 -7.37
C THR A 90 12.58 -18.95 -7.50
N GLU A 91 11.25 -19.01 -7.69
CA GLU A 91 10.51 -20.25 -7.95
C GLU A 91 11.01 -20.97 -9.21
N GLU A 92 11.47 -20.20 -10.22
CA GLU A 92 12.08 -20.72 -11.46
C GLU A 92 13.52 -21.24 -11.26
N GLY A 93 14.03 -21.23 -10.02
CA GLY A 93 15.37 -21.70 -9.68
C GLY A 93 16.50 -20.73 -10.04
N ARG A 94 16.20 -19.53 -10.50
CA ARG A 94 17.21 -18.48 -10.75
C ARG A 94 17.71 -17.90 -9.45
N SER A 95 18.99 -17.48 -9.44
CA SER A 95 19.60 -16.79 -8.30
C SER A 95 20.13 -15.43 -8.74
N TYR A 96 19.88 -14.42 -7.92
CA TYR A 96 20.35 -13.07 -8.16
C TYR A 96 21.25 -12.61 -7.02
N VAL A 97 22.42 -12.10 -7.38
CA VAL A 97 23.42 -11.55 -6.48
C VAL A 97 23.57 -10.05 -6.74
N ALA A 98 23.63 -9.24 -5.68
CA ALA A 98 23.84 -7.80 -5.76
C ALA A 98 24.54 -7.30 -4.51
N ASP A 99 25.13 -6.11 -4.58
CA ASP A 99 25.75 -5.46 -3.42
C ASP A 99 24.69 -4.94 -2.44
N HIS A 100 23.51 -4.54 -2.94
CA HIS A 100 22.42 -4.02 -2.16
C HIS A 100 21.09 -4.65 -2.57
N TYR A 101 20.22 -4.88 -1.59
CA TYR A 101 18.89 -5.44 -1.79
C TYR A 101 17.84 -4.51 -1.19
N ILE A 102 16.82 -4.16 -1.95
CA ILE A 102 15.67 -3.38 -1.50
C ILE A 102 14.43 -4.25 -1.63
N SER A 103 13.73 -4.48 -0.53
CA SER A 103 12.50 -5.25 -0.48
C SER A 103 11.30 -4.31 -0.31
N ALA A 104 10.36 -4.35 -1.26
CA ALA A 104 9.10 -3.62 -1.20
C ALA A 104 7.89 -4.51 -0.83
N ILE A 105 8.12 -5.79 -0.50
CA ILE A 105 7.06 -6.67 -0.02
C ILE A 105 6.76 -6.43 1.45
N HIS A 106 5.60 -6.90 1.91
CA HIS A 106 5.21 -6.78 3.32
C HIS A 106 6.29 -7.38 4.25
N PRO A 107 6.72 -6.68 5.31
CA PRO A 107 7.82 -7.14 6.17
C PRO A 107 7.62 -8.54 6.76
N ALA A 108 6.36 -8.92 7.11
CA ALA A 108 6.07 -10.26 7.60
C ALA A 108 6.29 -11.34 6.52
N GLU A 109 6.01 -11.03 5.24
CA GLU A 109 6.27 -11.95 4.12
C GLU A 109 7.78 -12.04 3.83
N MET A 110 8.50 -10.92 3.91
CA MET A 110 9.96 -10.92 3.78
C MET A 110 10.64 -11.83 4.81
N LEU A 111 10.16 -11.82 6.06
CA LEU A 111 10.70 -12.69 7.11
C LEU A 111 10.50 -14.19 6.84
N LYS A 112 9.55 -14.57 5.99
CA LYS A 112 9.32 -15.97 5.59
C LYS A 112 10.28 -16.46 4.51
N LEU A 113 10.97 -15.55 3.82
CA LEU A 113 11.90 -15.88 2.74
C LEU A 113 13.27 -16.32 3.25
N THR A 114 13.55 -16.22 4.54
CA THR A 114 14.85 -16.53 5.12
C THR A 114 14.75 -17.28 6.44
N ASP A 115 15.86 -17.83 6.91
CA ASP A 115 15.94 -18.38 8.26
C ASP A 115 15.62 -17.29 9.29
N SER A 116 14.70 -17.58 10.17
CA SER A 116 14.23 -16.67 11.21
C SER A 116 15.35 -16.16 12.13
N ARG A 117 16.48 -16.85 12.22
CA ARG A 117 17.63 -16.47 13.03
C ARG A 117 18.43 -15.31 12.47
N ALA A 118 18.29 -15.02 11.18
CA ALA A 118 18.97 -13.89 10.52
C ALA A 118 18.56 -12.52 11.09
N PHE A 119 17.38 -12.43 11.69
CA PHE A 119 16.87 -11.19 12.27
C PHE A 119 16.77 -11.28 13.81
N PRO A 120 17.05 -10.18 14.53
CA PRO A 120 16.92 -10.14 15.99
C PRO A 120 15.50 -10.51 16.46
N LYS A 121 15.39 -11.23 17.58
CA LYS A 121 14.11 -11.64 18.16
C LYS A 121 13.17 -10.44 18.38
N ALA A 122 13.69 -9.32 18.85
CA ALA A 122 12.92 -8.10 19.09
C ALA A 122 12.32 -7.53 17.79
N TYR A 123 13.06 -7.56 16.68
CA TYR A 123 12.55 -7.12 15.37
C TYR A 123 11.42 -8.04 14.90
N ARG A 124 11.63 -9.35 14.94
CA ARG A 124 10.61 -10.35 14.53
C ARG A 124 9.33 -10.21 15.34
N ARG A 125 9.46 -10.05 16.67
CA ARG A 125 8.30 -9.83 17.54
C ARG A 125 7.56 -8.55 17.16
N ARG A 126 8.26 -7.43 16.97
CA ARG A 126 7.65 -6.17 16.55
C ARG A 126 6.88 -6.29 15.24
N ILE A 127 7.40 -7.02 14.25
CA ILE A 127 6.70 -7.25 12.99
C ILE A 127 5.47 -8.15 13.18
N ALA A 128 5.59 -9.21 13.98
CA ALA A 128 4.49 -10.14 14.25
C ALA A 128 3.34 -9.49 15.05
N GLU A 129 3.67 -8.58 15.97
CA GLU A 129 2.70 -7.86 16.81
C GLU A 129 2.16 -6.58 16.15
N ALA A 130 2.75 -6.14 15.04
CA ALA A 130 2.30 -4.95 14.35
C ALA A 130 0.87 -5.15 13.80
N PRO A 131 -0.09 -4.28 14.18
CA PRO A 131 -1.44 -4.38 13.66
C PRO A 131 -1.46 -4.07 12.16
N ASN A 132 -2.15 -4.89 11.39
CA ASN A 132 -2.46 -4.56 10.01
C ASN A 132 -3.57 -3.51 9.97
N SER A 133 -3.49 -2.60 9.01
CA SER A 133 -4.57 -1.66 8.73
C SER A 133 -5.67 -2.33 7.89
N TYR A 134 -6.67 -1.54 7.50
CA TYR A 134 -7.76 -2.02 6.65
C TYR A 134 -7.23 -2.51 5.30
N SER A 135 -7.91 -3.51 4.76
CA SER A 135 -7.77 -3.94 3.38
C SER A 135 -8.97 -3.49 2.55
N SER A 136 -8.79 -3.41 1.24
CA SER A 136 -9.86 -3.08 0.30
C SER A 136 -10.05 -4.20 -0.72
N PHE A 137 -11.29 -4.44 -1.07
CA PHE A 137 -11.64 -5.22 -2.26
C PHE A 137 -11.97 -4.26 -3.39
N CYS A 138 -11.27 -4.39 -4.52
CA CYS A 138 -11.52 -3.56 -5.69
C CYS A 138 -12.16 -4.39 -6.81
N ALA A 139 -13.26 -3.88 -7.37
CA ALA A 139 -13.88 -4.41 -8.57
C ALA A 139 -13.85 -3.34 -9.67
N TYR A 140 -13.35 -3.71 -10.84
CA TYR A 140 -13.26 -2.82 -12.00
C TYR A 140 -14.33 -3.19 -13.00
N PHE A 141 -15.19 -2.22 -13.35
CA PHE A 141 -16.26 -2.41 -14.30
C PHE A 141 -15.99 -1.60 -15.56
N VAL A 142 -15.97 -2.27 -16.70
CA VAL A 142 -15.87 -1.62 -18.01
C VAL A 142 -17.25 -1.61 -18.66
N PHE A 143 -17.78 -0.43 -18.88
CA PHE A 143 -19.09 -0.25 -19.52
C PHE A 143 -18.94 -0.14 -21.03
N LYS A 144 -19.98 -0.57 -21.76
CA LYS A 144 -20.06 -0.30 -23.20
C LYS A 144 -20.10 1.22 -23.45
N PRO A 145 -19.47 1.71 -24.52
CA PRO A 145 -19.50 3.14 -24.85
C PRO A 145 -20.91 3.72 -24.85
N GLY A 146 -21.07 4.91 -24.29
CA GLY A 146 -22.34 5.63 -24.22
C GLY A 146 -23.35 5.10 -23.19
N ARG A 147 -23.04 4.04 -22.43
CA ARG A 147 -23.96 3.50 -21.42
C ARG A 147 -23.85 4.18 -20.06
N PHE A 148 -22.70 4.80 -19.78
CA PHE A 148 -22.48 5.53 -18.56
C PHE A 148 -21.75 6.85 -18.86
N PRO A 149 -22.25 7.99 -18.39
CA PRO A 149 -21.57 9.26 -18.61
C PRO A 149 -20.25 9.27 -17.82
N TYR A 150 -19.22 9.84 -18.42
CA TYR A 150 -17.98 10.07 -17.67
C TYR A 150 -18.22 11.08 -16.55
N ILE A 151 -17.89 10.68 -15.35
CA ILE A 151 -17.99 11.51 -14.16
C ILE A 151 -16.61 11.57 -13.47
N ASN A 152 -16.04 12.77 -13.39
CA ASN A 152 -14.74 12.97 -12.74
C ASN A 152 -14.90 13.22 -11.23
N HIS A 153 -15.54 12.29 -10.53
CA HIS A 153 -15.64 12.34 -9.08
C HIS A 153 -15.69 10.94 -8.47
N THR A 154 -15.48 10.86 -7.18
CA THR A 154 -15.62 9.63 -6.41
C THR A 154 -16.88 9.73 -5.55
N CYS A 155 -17.75 8.75 -5.65
CA CYS A 155 -18.93 8.62 -4.81
C CYS A 155 -18.63 7.67 -3.65
N TYR A 156 -18.97 8.07 -2.44
CA TYR A 156 -18.84 7.26 -1.25
C TYR A 156 -20.20 6.90 -0.71
N PHE A 157 -20.44 5.62 -0.54
CA PHE A 157 -21.65 5.10 0.07
C PHE A 157 -21.30 4.38 1.35
N GLN A 158 -21.95 4.77 2.43
CA GLN A 158 -21.78 4.14 3.73
C GLN A 158 -23.16 3.77 4.28
N LYS A 159 -23.34 2.49 4.60
CA LYS A 159 -24.62 1.99 5.11
C LYS A 159 -24.82 2.46 6.55
N ASP A 160 -23.80 2.29 7.41
CA ASP A 160 -23.86 2.62 8.83
C ASP A 160 -22.69 3.54 9.18
N TYR A 161 -23.02 4.74 9.67
CA TYR A 161 -22.03 5.70 10.16
C TYR A 161 -21.40 5.17 11.46
N GLY A 162 -20.07 5.35 11.58
CA GLY A 162 -19.32 4.88 12.74
C GLY A 162 -18.86 3.42 12.67
N TYR A 163 -19.35 2.62 11.75
CA TYR A 163 -18.95 1.20 11.62
C TYR A 163 -17.46 1.00 11.39
N ILE A 164 -16.86 1.84 10.56
CA ILE A 164 -15.42 1.76 10.20
C ILE A 164 -14.52 2.04 11.42
N TRP A 165 -15.02 2.79 12.41
CA TRP A 165 -14.25 3.18 13.60
C TRP A 165 -14.28 2.13 14.72
N ASN A 166 -15.21 1.19 14.68
CA ASN A 166 -15.45 0.19 15.72
C ASN A 166 -14.79 -1.17 15.44
N TYR A 167 -13.98 -1.27 14.39
CA TYR A 167 -13.24 -2.51 14.12
C TYR A 167 -12.09 -2.63 15.13
N ARG A 168 -12.24 -3.60 16.04
CA ARG A 168 -11.21 -4.05 16.97
C ARG A 168 -10.46 -5.24 16.42
#